data_d76a8ccc66a4282601dfc8115f298849
#
_entry.id   d76a8ccc66a4282601dfc8115f298849
#
_cell.length_a   1.000
_cell.length_b   1.000
_cell.length_c   1.000
_cell.angle_alpha   90.00
_cell.angle_beta   90.00
_cell.angle_gamma   90.00
#
_symmetry.space_group_name_H-M   'P 1'
#
loop_
_entity.id
_entity.type
_entity.pdbx_description
1 polymer ?
#
loop_
_entity_poly.entity_id
_entity_poly.type
_entity_poly.pdbx_seq_one_letter_code
_entity_poly.pdbx_strand_id
1 'polypeptide(L)'
;MSRSTLEHVNFTVADATATARWLCDVFDWKIRWQGPALNDGLSIHVGTDDDYLAIYTPKSARARHEIEKDRVGSLNHVGIVVEDLDATEQKIKTLGYPTHSHADYEPGRRFYFDDENGIEFEVVSYD
;
A
#
# COMPACT_ATOMS: atom_id res chain seq x y z
N MET A 1 -17.53 3.33 -27.45
CA MET A 1 -17.44 4.10 -26.18
C MET A 1 -16.28 3.58 -25.36
N SER A 2 -15.43 4.45 -24.93
CA SER A 2 -14.31 4.07 -24.10
C SER A 2 -14.68 4.14 -22.63
N ARG A 3 -14.03 3.31 -21.84
CA ARG A 3 -14.17 3.34 -20.38
C ARG A 3 -12.86 3.81 -19.77
N SER A 4 -12.97 4.53 -18.66
CA SER A 4 -11.81 4.88 -17.87
C SER A 4 -11.79 4.03 -16.62
N THR A 5 -10.64 3.48 -16.30
CA THR A 5 -10.45 2.67 -15.10
C THR A 5 -9.28 3.22 -14.32
N LEU A 6 -9.34 3.08 -13.01
CA LEU A 6 -8.20 3.42 -12.18
C LEU A 6 -7.15 2.32 -12.36
N GLU A 7 -5.92 2.69 -12.75
CA GLU A 7 -4.86 1.73 -12.98
C GLU A 7 -3.91 1.62 -11.79
N HIS A 8 -3.39 2.77 -11.31
CA HIS A 8 -2.39 2.74 -10.26
C HIS A 8 -2.39 4.04 -9.45
N VAL A 9 -1.78 3.94 -8.28
CA VAL A 9 -1.41 5.07 -7.44
C VAL A 9 0.10 4.99 -7.23
N ASN A 10 0.78 6.13 -7.28
CA ASN A 10 2.22 6.21 -7.08
C ASN A 10 2.51 6.94 -5.77
N PHE A 11 3.41 6.39 -4.97
CA PHE A 11 3.89 7.08 -3.78
C PHE A 11 5.34 6.73 -3.50
N THR A 12 6.01 7.61 -2.76
CA THR A 12 7.44 7.50 -2.46
C THR A 12 7.65 6.77 -1.15
N VAL A 13 8.60 5.83 -1.15
CA VAL A 13 9.00 5.08 0.05
C VAL A 13 10.53 5.12 0.19
N ALA A 14 11.01 4.75 1.36
CA ALA A 14 12.44 4.74 1.62
C ALA A 14 13.17 3.62 0.86
N ASP A 15 12.52 2.46 0.72
CA ASP A 15 13.10 1.28 0.08
C ASP A 15 12.01 0.55 -0.70
N ALA A 16 11.95 0.81 -2.01
CA ALA A 16 10.91 0.24 -2.87
C ALA A 16 10.97 -1.29 -2.91
N THR A 17 12.16 -1.88 -2.87
CA THR A 17 12.31 -3.33 -2.89
C THR A 17 11.72 -3.97 -1.63
N ALA A 18 12.00 -3.39 -0.48
CA ALA A 18 11.44 -3.90 0.78
C ALA A 18 9.92 -3.76 0.82
N THR A 19 9.40 -2.62 0.38
CA THR A 19 7.96 -2.37 0.36
C THR A 19 7.26 -3.34 -0.60
N ALA A 20 7.78 -3.51 -1.81
CA ALA A 20 7.20 -4.44 -2.78
C ALA A 20 7.19 -5.88 -2.24
N ARG A 21 8.26 -6.27 -1.52
CA ARG A 21 8.37 -7.62 -0.97
C ARG A 21 7.28 -7.91 0.05
N TRP A 22 7.06 -7.00 1.02
CA TRP A 22 6.04 -7.26 2.03
C TRP A 22 4.63 -7.20 1.44
N LEU A 23 4.40 -6.32 0.45
CA LEU A 23 3.11 -6.26 -0.25
C LEU A 23 2.80 -7.60 -0.95
N CYS A 24 3.79 -8.19 -1.62
CA CYS A 24 3.61 -9.48 -2.26
C CYS A 24 3.34 -10.58 -1.23
N ASP A 25 4.08 -10.57 -0.12
CA ASP A 25 3.94 -11.60 0.92
C ASP A 25 2.57 -11.56 1.61
N VAL A 26 2.07 -10.35 1.87
CA VAL A 26 0.80 -10.20 2.61
C VAL A 26 -0.41 -10.39 1.70
N PHE A 27 -0.39 -9.80 0.50
CA PHE A 27 -1.57 -9.72 -0.35
C PHE A 27 -1.55 -10.67 -1.54
N ASP A 28 -0.56 -11.53 -1.64
CA ASP A 28 -0.39 -12.43 -2.79
C ASP A 28 -0.30 -11.70 -4.12
N TRP A 29 0.22 -10.49 -4.09
CA TRP A 29 0.43 -9.71 -5.29
C TRP A 29 1.73 -10.12 -5.97
N LYS A 30 1.93 -9.59 -7.19
CA LYS A 30 3.13 -9.86 -7.98
C LYS A 30 3.77 -8.55 -8.41
N ILE A 31 5.07 -8.61 -8.67
CA ILE A 31 5.77 -7.51 -9.30
C ILE A 31 5.48 -7.60 -10.80
N ARG A 32 4.80 -6.58 -11.33
CA ARG A 32 4.42 -6.53 -12.74
C ARG A 32 5.57 -6.01 -13.59
N TRP A 33 6.33 -5.09 -13.04
CA TRP A 33 7.46 -4.45 -13.72
C TRP A 33 8.31 -3.71 -12.70
N GLN A 34 9.60 -3.57 -12.98
CA GLN A 34 10.47 -2.71 -12.21
C GLN A 34 11.57 -2.17 -13.10
N GLY A 35 12.07 -0.99 -12.79
CA GLY A 35 13.12 -0.38 -13.59
C GLY A 35 13.51 1.01 -13.10
N PRO A 36 14.47 1.63 -13.81
CA PRO A 36 14.93 2.97 -13.46
C PRO A 36 13.81 4.00 -13.51
N ALA A 37 13.89 4.98 -12.64
CA ALA A 37 12.93 6.06 -12.55
C ALA A 37 13.65 7.40 -12.37
N LEU A 38 12.88 8.47 -12.19
CA LEU A 38 13.43 9.82 -12.03
C LEU A 38 14.38 9.88 -10.85
N ASN A 39 15.30 10.83 -10.89
CA ASN A 39 16.28 11.12 -9.82
C ASN A 39 17.13 9.89 -9.48
N ASP A 40 17.57 9.17 -10.53
CA ASP A 40 18.37 7.95 -10.39
C ASP A 40 17.72 6.94 -9.45
N GLY A 41 16.41 6.93 -9.43
CA GLY A 41 15.62 6.09 -8.53
C GLY A 41 15.18 4.79 -9.14
N LEU A 42 14.32 4.11 -8.41
CA LEU A 42 13.74 2.82 -8.76
C LEU A 42 12.23 2.91 -8.65
N SER A 43 11.53 2.37 -9.63
CA SER A 43 10.08 2.21 -9.55
C SER A 43 9.73 0.74 -9.67
N ILE A 44 8.83 0.26 -8.79
CA ILE A 44 8.35 -1.12 -8.81
C ILE A 44 6.83 -1.09 -8.87
N HIS A 45 6.28 -1.77 -9.87
CA HIS A 45 4.83 -1.90 -10.02
C HIS A 45 4.40 -3.22 -9.41
N VAL A 46 3.64 -3.16 -8.33
CA VAL A 46 3.23 -4.34 -7.57
C VAL A 46 1.72 -4.36 -7.39
N GLY A 47 1.09 -5.49 -7.72
CA GLY A 47 -0.36 -5.63 -7.62
C GLY A 47 -0.88 -6.84 -8.36
N THR A 48 -2.03 -6.65 -9.02
CA THR A 48 -2.70 -7.69 -9.81
C THR A 48 -2.55 -7.38 -11.30
N ASP A 49 -3.21 -8.17 -12.14
CA ASP A 49 -3.23 -7.89 -13.57
C ASP A 49 -4.04 -6.64 -13.91
N ASP A 50 -4.98 -6.27 -13.05
CA ASP A 50 -5.91 -5.17 -13.33
C ASP A 50 -5.47 -3.84 -12.72
N ASP A 51 -4.80 -3.86 -11.58
CA ASP A 51 -4.41 -2.65 -10.86
C ASP A 51 -3.15 -2.89 -10.03
N TYR A 52 -2.46 -1.81 -9.69
CA TYR A 52 -1.21 -1.93 -8.96
C TYR A 52 -0.86 -0.64 -8.23
N LEU A 53 0.09 -0.76 -7.32
CA LEU A 53 0.76 0.36 -6.69
C LEU A 53 2.11 0.56 -7.38
N ALA A 54 2.41 1.80 -7.78
CA ALA A 54 3.73 2.15 -8.30
C ALA A 54 4.55 2.68 -7.14
N ILE A 55 5.50 1.90 -6.68
CA ILE A 55 6.32 2.21 -5.52
C ILE A 55 7.62 2.84 -6.00
N TYR A 56 7.89 4.06 -5.55
CA TYR A 56 9.02 4.84 -6.03
C TYR A 56 10.00 5.14 -4.90
N THR A 57 11.29 4.97 -5.17
CA THR A 57 12.37 5.40 -4.29
C THR A 57 13.38 6.18 -5.11
N PRO A 58 13.58 7.48 -4.86
CA PRO A 58 14.66 8.23 -5.50
C PRO A 58 16.00 7.81 -4.88
N LYS A 59 17.10 8.10 -5.59
CA LYS A 59 18.44 7.78 -5.10
C LYS A 59 18.69 8.38 -3.70
N SER A 60 18.20 9.58 -3.47
CA SER A 60 18.37 10.30 -2.20
C SER A 60 17.00 10.59 -1.59
N ALA A 61 16.30 9.55 -1.15
CA ALA A 61 15.02 9.72 -0.50
C ALA A 61 15.20 10.49 0.81
N ARG A 62 14.37 11.51 0.97
CA ARG A 62 14.39 12.31 2.20
C ARG A 62 13.45 11.68 3.22
N ALA A 63 13.88 11.67 4.49
CA ALA A 63 13.03 11.22 5.57
C ALA A 63 11.76 12.08 5.59
N ARG A 64 10.63 11.44 5.83
CA ARG A 64 9.37 12.14 5.84
C ARG A 64 9.15 12.85 7.17
N HIS A 65 8.37 13.92 7.12
CA HIS A 65 7.77 14.52 8.30
C HIS A 65 6.49 13.74 8.66
N GLU A 66 5.87 14.09 9.78
CA GLU A 66 4.56 13.54 10.13
C GLU A 66 3.57 13.73 8.98
N ILE A 67 2.69 12.74 8.81
CA ILE A 67 1.61 12.86 7.84
C ILE A 67 0.60 13.86 8.36
N GLU A 68 0.32 14.86 7.53
CA GLU A 68 -0.73 15.82 7.76
C GLU A 68 -1.90 15.45 6.85
N LYS A 69 -2.77 14.56 7.33
CA LYS A 69 -3.88 14.03 6.53
C LYS A 69 -4.95 15.08 6.24
N ASP A 70 -4.95 16.15 6.98
CA ASP A 70 -5.85 17.29 6.74
C ASP A 70 -5.32 18.23 5.65
N ARG A 71 -4.11 18.00 5.17
CA ARG A 71 -3.53 18.82 4.11
C ARG A 71 -4.09 18.38 2.75
N VAL A 72 -4.63 19.34 2.00
CA VAL A 72 -5.19 19.07 0.68
C VAL A 72 -4.12 18.44 -0.22
N GLY A 73 -4.47 17.35 -0.90
CA GLY A 73 -3.56 16.64 -1.79
C GLY A 73 -2.74 15.55 -1.13
N SER A 74 -2.78 15.41 0.21
CA SER A 74 -2.05 14.34 0.90
C SER A 74 -2.68 12.98 0.64
N LEU A 75 -1.83 11.95 0.59
CA LEU A 75 -2.30 10.57 0.56
C LEU A 75 -2.80 10.21 1.96
N ASN A 76 -4.10 9.99 2.10
CA ASN A 76 -4.68 9.64 3.38
C ASN A 76 -4.43 8.18 3.73
N HIS A 77 -4.86 7.29 2.86
CA HIS A 77 -4.59 5.84 3.04
C HIS A 77 -4.83 5.10 1.72
N VAL A 78 -4.39 3.85 1.70
CA VAL A 78 -4.62 2.92 0.58
C VAL A 78 -5.57 1.84 1.08
N GLY A 79 -6.66 1.60 0.37
CA GLY A 79 -7.66 0.60 0.74
C GLY A 79 -7.49 -0.68 -0.07
N ILE A 80 -7.49 -1.83 0.61
CA ILE A 80 -7.30 -3.14 -0.01
C ILE A 80 -8.39 -4.07 0.50
N VAL A 81 -9.10 -4.71 -0.43
CA VAL A 81 -10.10 -5.70 -0.08
C VAL A 81 -9.47 -7.09 -0.08
N VAL A 82 -9.78 -7.87 0.95
CA VAL A 82 -9.29 -9.25 1.08
C VAL A 82 -10.46 -10.17 1.42
N GLU A 83 -10.27 -11.47 1.20
CA GLU A 83 -11.29 -12.46 1.54
C GLU A 83 -11.20 -12.86 3.01
N ASP A 84 -9.99 -13.09 3.51
CA ASP A 84 -9.77 -13.53 4.89
C ASP A 84 -9.07 -12.43 5.69
N LEU A 85 -9.87 -11.63 6.36
CA LEU A 85 -9.38 -10.47 7.12
C LEU A 85 -8.46 -10.90 8.26
N ASP A 86 -8.85 -11.93 9.01
CA ASP A 86 -8.09 -12.35 10.19
C ASP A 86 -6.73 -12.93 9.81
N ALA A 87 -6.68 -13.74 8.75
CA ALA A 87 -5.41 -14.30 8.26
C ALA A 87 -4.48 -13.20 7.76
N THR A 88 -5.04 -12.20 7.07
CA THR A 88 -4.26 -11.07 6.59
C THR A 88 -3.68 -10.27 7.75
N GLU A 89 -4.48 -10.04 8.79
CA GLU A 89 -4.01 -9.31 9.96
C GLU A 89 -2.85 -10.03 10.64
N GLN A 90 -2.90 -11.36 10.73
CA GLN A 90 -1.81 -12.14 11.32
C GLN A 90 -0.51 -11.98 10.53
N LYS A 91 -0.58 -11.98 9.22
CA LYS A 91 0.61 -11.77 8.37
C LYS A 91 1.23 -10.40 8.64
N ILE A 92 0.39 -9.37 8.76
CA ILE A 92 0.84 -7.99 9.00
C ILE A 92 1.49 -7.89 10.38
N LYS A 93 0.89 -8.48 11.40
CA LYS A 93 1.46 -8.48 12.76
C LYS A 93 2.80 -9.20 12.80
N THR A 94 2.95 -10.29 12.04
CA THR A 94 4.18 -11.04 11.95
C THR A 94 5.32 -10.20 11.38
N LEU A 95 5.00 -9.23 10.50
CA LEU A 95 5.99 -8.29 9.99
C LEU A 95 6.41 -7.24 11.02
N GLY A 96 5.68 -7.13 12.13
CA GLY A 96 5.95 -6.15 13.16
C GLY A 96 5.15 -4.86 13.05
N TYR A 97 4.15 -4.82 12.16
CA TYR A 97 3.29 -3.64 12.01
C TYR A 97 2.06 -3.78 12.91
N PRO A 98 1.90 -2.90 13.90
CA PRO A 98 0.71 -2.95 14.77
C PRO A 98 -0.53 -2.56 13.97
N THR A 99 -1.62 -3.27 14.24
CA THR A 99 -2.91 -2.98 13.62
C THR A 99 -3.79 -2.19 14.60
N HIS A 100 -4.68 -1.38 14.03
CA HIS A 100 -5.53 -0.50 14.84
C HIS A 100 -6.83 -0.17 14.13
N SER A 101 -7.71 0.55 14.82
CA SER A 101 -8.95 1.09 14.26
C SER A 101 -9.87 0.02 13.69
N HIS A 102 -9.98 -1.10 14.42
CA HIS A 102 -10.87 -2.19 14.01
C HIS A 102 -12.32 -1.73 14.04
N ALA A 103 -13.09 -2.14 13.03
CA ALA A 103 -14.49 -1.80 12.92
C ALA A 103 -15.25 -2.94 12.22
N ASP A 104 -16.49 -3.14 12.64
CA ASP A 104 -17.36 -4.15 12.07
C ASP A 104 -18.75 -3.51 11.86
N TYR A 105 -18.90 -2.79 10.76
CA TYR A 105 -20.14 -2.14 10.38
C TYR A 105 -20.28 -2.15 8.86
N GLU A 106 -21.49 -1.94 8.40
CA GLU A 106 -21.73 -1.88 6.96
C GLU A 106 -20.81 -0.85 6.30
N PRO A 107 -20.16 -1.17 5.17
CA PRO A 107 -20.42 -2.38 4.36
C PRO A 107 -19.56 -3.62 4.71
N GLY A 108 -18.66 -3.59 5.69
CA GLY A 108 -17.85 -4.74 6.03
C GLY A 108 -16.93 -4.52 7.21
N ARG A 109 -16.22 -5.59 7.60
CA ARG A 109 -15.23 -5.55 8.66
C ARG A 109 -13.92 -5.00 8.12
N ARG A 110 -13.17 -4.26 8.95
CA ARG A 110 -11.91 -3.64 8.53
C ARG A 110 -10.98 -3.40 9.69
N PHE A 111 -9.72 -3.22 9.36
CA PHE A 111 -8.72 -2.68 10.28
C PHE A 111 -7.73 -1.84 9.48
N TYR A 112 -6.90 -1.09 10.20
CA TYR A 112 -5.88 -0.23 9.61
C TYR A 112 -4.51 -0.58 10.17
N PHE A 113 -3.47 -0.30 9.40
CA PHE A 113 -2.10 -0.37 9.90
C PHE A 113 -1.24 0.66 9.16
N ASP A 114 -0.12 1.02 9.77
CA ASP A 114 0.85 1.92 9.16
C ASP A 114 2.12 1.12 8.87
N ASP A 115 2.68 1.32 7.67
CA ASP A 115 3.93 0.65 7.33
C ASP A 115 5.14 1.43 7.87
N GLU A 116 6.34 0.97 7.54
CA GLU A 116 7.58 1.60 8.00
C GLU A 116 7.76 3.02 7.46
N ASN A 117 7.09 3.37 6.38
CA ASN A 117 7.11 4.71 5.80
C ASN A 117 6.05 5.62 6.41
N GLY A 118 5.22 5.10 7.30
CA GLY A 118 4.11 5.82 7.87
C GLY A 118 2.91 5.93 6.95
N ILE A 119 2.85 5.14 5.89
CA ILE A 119 1.69 5.11 4.99
C ILE A 119 0.62 4.24 5.64
N GLU A 120 -0.60 4.78 5.75
CA GLU A 120 -1.71 4.05 6.33
C GLU A 120 -2.39 3.20 5.27
N PHE A 121 -2.68 1.95 5.64
CA PHE A 121 -3.43 1.02 4.81
C PHE A 121 -4.71 0.63 5.54
N GLU A 122 -5.79 0.54 4.78
CA GLU A 122 -7.06 -0.01 5.26
C GLU A 122 -7.24 -1.37 4.61
N VAL A 123 -7.50 -2.39 5.43
CA VAL A 123 -7.79 -3.72 4.92
C VAL A 123 -9.24 -4.03 5.26
N VAL A 124 -10.02 -4.38 4.25
CA VAL A 124 -11.46 -4.55 4.41
C VAL A 124 -11.91 -5.87 3.78
N SER A 125 -12.89 -6.51 4.41
CA SER A 125 -13.57 -7.68 3.87
C SER A 125 -15.07 -7.42 3.87
N TYR A 126 -15.70 -7.75 2.74
CA TYR A 126 -17.14 -7.62 2.59
C TYR A 126 -17.87 -8.97 2.76
N ASP A 127 -17.13 -9.99 3.14
CA ASP A 127 -17.69 -11.33 3.37
C ASP A 127 -18.26 -11.48 4.77
#